data_1cee7e10712fc67e3bce279078ff8bfc
#
_entry.id   1cee7e10712fc67e3bce279078ff8bfc
#
_cell.length_a   1.000
_cell.length_b   1.000
_cell.length_c   1.000
_cell.angle_alpha   90.00
_cell.angle_beta   90.00
_cell.angle_gamma   90.00
#
_symmetry.space_group_name_H-M   'P 1'
#
loop_
_entity.id
_entity.type
_entity.pdbx_description
1 polymer ?
#
loop_
_entity_poly.entity_id
_entity_poly.type
_entity_poly.pdbx_seq_one_letter_code
_entity_poly.pdbx_strand_id
1 'polypeptide(L)'
;MIETISIENLGVIAQAELPLGPGLTALTGETGAGKTMVLTSLKLLLGSKADPAIVRAGTQRCVVEGAFALEEDAKCIQIAQEAGCEIEDDLLLASRVVPATGRSRAHLGGRAVPASVLGQVGSRLVSIHGQADQLRLRTAAAQRRALDAVGGSEHEQLCRQYSTCYRAWNQARQDLETWREQALAREGEIAGLRHALEQLEALDPKPGEDQALAEEAGRLENLDLLRSGAAEAASAISGDELNDDVANVIALVSVARRALENAADHDPRLAALMPRLNEVAALTSDLAMELTDYLSDLDADPDRLAWVHDRREQLRRGCLEIGGLGQVFTNVDELLAFGQHSAARLAQLDGPLDRETELAAEVERTGKELKAVAKRLSQARTKLAKLLSQQVSAELEGLMMRGAKLQVRLNPLEQPGPTGMEEVELLLRAHPGAAALPLEKGASGGELSRIMLALEVVLAQHTATKRHTFVFDEIDAGVGGRAAVEIGRRLAALARHHQVIVVTHLAQVAAWAQTQLVVVKQVGQASNEATTTAVETVEGPERVRELARMLSGQSDSQTALRHAEELLEQANMAQSKL
;
A
#
# COMPACT_ATOMS: atom_id res chain seq x y z
N MET A 1 -10.83 -7.67 -28.61
CA MET A 1 -12.25 -7.57 -29.10
C MET A 1 -13.07 -8.67 -28.46
N ILE A 2 -14.39 -8.53 -28.46
CA ILE A 2 -15.33 -9.61 -28.08
C ILE A 2 -15.69 -10.38 -29.36
N GLU A 3 -15.50 -11.68 -29.38
CA GLU A 3 -15.91 -12.50 -30.53
C GLU A 3 -17.33 -13.07 -30.37
N THR A 4 -17.60 -13.63 -29.20
CA THR A 4 -18.90 -14.23 -28.92
C THR A 4 -19.28 -14.01 -27.45
N ILE A 5 -20.58 -13.97 -27.20
CA ILE A 5 -21.15 -14.01 -25.85
C ILE A 5 -22.24 -15.07 -25.84
N SER A 6 -22.16 -16.01 -24.92
CA SER A 6 -23.20 -16.98 -24.61
C SER A 6 -23.88 -16.61 -23.29
N ILE A 7 -25.18 -16.65 -23.28
CA ILE A 7 -26.03 -16.31 -22.14
C ILE A 7 -27.00 -17.45 -21.86
N GLU A 8 -27.01 -17.94 -20.62
CA GLU A 8 -27.98 -18.93 -20.16
C GLU A 8 -28.69 -18.45 -18.89
N ASN A 9 -30.00 -18.51 -18.89
CA ASN A 9 -30.86 -18.23 -17.74
C ASN A 9 -30.69 -16.85 -17.10
N LEU A 10 -30.51 -15.81 -17.89
CA LEU A 10 -30.39 -14.42 -17.45
C LEU A 10 -31.70 -13.65 -17.63
N GLY A 11 -32.40 -13.38 -16.54
CA GLY A 11 -33.68 -12.64 -16.57
C GLY A 11 -34.71 -13.27 -17.50
N VAL A 12 -35.06 -12.57 -18.57
CA VAL A 12 -36.02 -13.05 -19.60
C VAL A 12 -35.35 -13.93 -20.67
N ILE A 13 -34.01 -13.96 -20.74
CA ILE A 13 -33.26 -14.76 -21.71
C ILE A 13 -33.06 -16.17 -21.14
N ALA A 14 -33.60 -17.18 -21.83
CA ALA A 14 -33.37 -18.59 -21.50
C ALA A 14 -31.97 -19.02 -22.03
N GLN A 15 -31.75 -18.80 -23.32
CA GLN A 15 -30.50 -19.05 -24.00
C GLN A 15 -30.33 -18.08 -25.15
N ALA A 16 -29.14 -17.51 -25.31
CA ALA A 16 -28.80 -16.68 -26.47
C ALA A 16 -27.32 -16.78 -26.76
N GLU A 17 -26.97 -16.73 -28.02
CA GLU A 17 -25.61 -16.61 -28.50
C GLU A 17 -25.51 -15.35 -29.39
N LEU A 18 -24.51 -14.51 -29.08
CA LEU A 18 -24.30 -13.25 -29.77
C LEU A 18 -22.96 -13.32 -30.49
N PRO A 19 -22.93 -13.55 -31.78
CA PRO A 19 -21.70 -13.39 -32.58
C PRO A 19 -21.41 -11.88 -32.72
N LEU A 20 -20.24 -11.46 -32.22
CA LEU A 20 -19.83 -10.07 -32.21
C LEU A 20 -18.52 -9.95 -33.04
N GLY A 21 -18.65 -9.55 -34.27
CA GLY A 21 -17.51 -9.34 -35.18
C GLY A 21 -16.89 -7.95 -35.03
N PRO A 22 -15.81 -7.68 -35.79
CA PRO A 22 -15.26 -6.34 -35.94
C PRO A 22 -16.28 -5.39 -36.59
N GLY A 23 -16.11 -4.08 -36.37
CA GLY A 23 -17.00 -3.08 -36.95
C GLY A 23 -18.15 -2.68 -36.03
N LEU A 24 -19.24 -2.18 -36.61
CA LEU A 24 -20.42 -1.70 -35.89
C LEU A 24 -21.51 -2.79 -35.84
N THR A 25 -21.85 -3.20 -34.64
CA THR A 25 -22.99 -4.10 -34.36
C THR A 25 -24.14 -3.33 -33.72
N ALA A 26 -25.32 -3.36 -34.30
CA ALA A 26 -26.53 -2.79 -33.73
C ALA A 26 -27.35 -3.87 -33.01
N LEU A 27 -27.67 -3.64 -31.74
CA LEU A 27 -28.60 -4.46 -30.95
C LEU A 27 -29.95 -3.75 -30.92
N THR A 28 -30.96 -4.33 -31.61
CA THR A 28 -32.32 -3.79 -31.76
C THR A 28 -33.35 -4.72 -31.13
N GLY A 29 -34.60 -4.35 -31.12
CA GLY A 29 -35.70 -5.13 -30.55
C GLY A 29 -36.67 -4.26 -29.77
N GLU A 30 -37.82 -4.82 -29.37
CA GLU A 30 -38.82 -4.10 -28.60
C GLU A 30 -38.37 -3.69 -27.21
N THR A 31 -38.97 -2.64 -26.66
CA THR A 31 -38.78 -2.22 -25.26
C THR A 31 -39.19 -3.35 -24.30
N GLY A 32 -38.32 -3.70 -23.35
CA GLY A 32 -38.57 -4.82 -22.43
C GLY A 32 -38.27 -6.20 -22.99
N ALA A 33 -37.76 -6.32 -24.22
CA ALA A 33 -37.45 -7.60 -24.86
C ALA A 33 -36.14 -8.24 -24.39
N GLY A 34 -35.38 -7.60 -23.49
CA GLY A 34 -34.14 -8.18 -22.97
C GLY A 34 -32.85 -7.49 -23.41
N LYS A 35 -32.90 -6.37 -24.15
CA LYS A 35 -31.71 -5.58 -24.52
C LYS A 35 -30.84 -5.22 -23.29
N THR A 36 -31.50 -4.81 -22.20
CA THR A 36 -30.83 -4.54 -20.92
C THR A 36 -30.17 -5.79 -20.33
N MET A 37 -30.74 -7.00 -20.59
CA MET A 37 -30.13 -8.25 -20.11
C MET A 37 -28.84 -8.56 -20.87
N VAL A 38 -28.75 -8.27 -22.17
CA VAL A 38 -27.52 -8.39 -22.95
C VAL A 38 -26.46 -7.45 -22.41
N LEU A 39 -26.80 -6.21 -22.06
CA LEU A 39 -25.85 -5.30 -21.41
C LEU A 39 -25.44 -5.78 -20.02
N THR A 40 -26.39 -6.36 -19.27
CA THR A 40 -26.09 -6.94 -17.96
C THR A 40 -25.14 -8.12 -18.07
N SER A 41 -25.28 -8.97 -19.11
CA SER A 41 -24.33 -10.06 -19.36
C SER A 41 -22.91 -9.55 -19.60
N LEU A 42 -22.75 -8.51 -20.42
CA LEU A 42 -21.47 -7.84 -20.62
C LEU A 42 -20.89 -7.32 -19.31
N LYS A 43 -21.69 -6.62 -18.49
CA LYS A 43 -21.26 -6.11 -17.18
C LYS A 43 -20.77 -7.22 -16.24
N LEU A 44 -21.44 -8.37 -16.24
CA LEU A 44 -21.04 -9.52 -15.45
C LEU A 44 -19.68 -10.07 -15.89
N LEU A 45 -19.43 -10.17 -17.18
CA LEU A 45 -18.13 -10.57 -17.76
C LEU A 45 -17.03 -9.55 -17.45
N LEU A 46 -17.38 -8.28 -17.30
CA LEU A 46 -16.46 -7.21 -16.90
C LEU A 46 -16.30 -7.06 -15.38
N GLY A 47 -16.71 -8.09 -14.61
CA GLY A 47 -16.45 -8.15 -13.17
C GLY A 47 -17.41 -7.35 -12.28
N SER A 48 -18.52 -6.82 -12.82
CA SER A 48 -19.53 -6.09 -12.03
C SER A 48 -20.14 -6.98 -10.93
N LYS A 49 -20.69 -6.33 -9.90
CA LYS A 49 -21.37 -7.04 -8.80
C LYS A 49 -22.56 -7.82 -9.35
N ALA A 50 -22.61 -9.10 -9.04
CA ALA A 50 -23.72 -9.96 -9.43
C ALA A 50 -24.85 -9.88 -8.38
N ASP A 51 -26.08 -9.70 -8.84
CA ASP A 51 -27.29 -9.78 -8.03
C ASP A 51 -28.00 -11.11 -8.34
N PRO A 52 -28.31 -11.98 -7.36
CA PRO A 52 -29.08 -13.18 -7.58
C PRO A 52 -30.45 -12.96 -8.23
N ALA A 53 -31.04 -11.76 -8.07
CA ALA A 53 -32.32 -11.41 -8.70
C ALA A 53 -32.29 -11.42 -10.22
N ILE A 54 -31.13 -11.40 -10.87
CA ILE A 54 -31.00 -11.51 -12.33
C ILE A 54 -31.16 -12.93 -12.86
N VAL A 55 -31.11 -13.95 -11.99
CA VAL A 55 -31.31 -15.35 -12.39
C VAL A 55 -32.76 -15.57 -12.81
N ARG A 56 -32.93 -16.24 -13.95
CA ARG A 56 -34.25 -16.52 -14.49
C ARG A 56 -35.12 -17.28 -13.48
N ALA A 57 -36.35 -16.87 -13.30
CA ALA A 57 -37.31 -17.53 -12.40
C ALA A 57 -37.47 -19.01 -12.76
N GLY A 58 -37.39 -19.88 -11.75
CA GLY A 58 -37.50 -21.33 -11.94
C GLY A 58 -36.18 -22.03 -12.29
N THR A 59 -35.05 -21.30 -12.39
CA THR A 59 -33.74 -21.88 -12.65
C THR A 59 -32.80 -21.73 -11.42
N GLN A 60 -31.82 -22.59 -11.33
CA GLN A 60 -30.87 -22.60 -10.17
C GLN A 60 -29.70 -21.65 -10.35
N ARG A 61 -29.34 -21.31 -11.59
CA ARG A 61 -28.18 -20.47 -11.92
C ARG A 61 -28.33 -19.79 -13.26
N CYS A 62 -27.68 -18.65 -13.39
CA CYS A 62 -27.37 -17.97 -14.65
C CYS A 62 -25.91 -18.21 -15.00
N VAL A 63 -25.60 -18.44 -16.28
CA VAL A 63 -24.24 -18.53 -16.81
C VAL A 63 -24.08 -17.54 -17.95
N VAL A 64 -22.99 -16.78 -17.91
CA VAL A 64 -22.58 -15.92 -19.03
C VAL A 64 -21.14 -16.24 -19.36
N GLU A 65 -20.89 -16.52 -20.63
CA GLU A 65 -19.54 -16.80 -21.16
C GLU A 65 -19.22 -15.86 -22.29
N GLY A 66 -17.96 -15.50 -22.43
CA GLY A 66 -17.50 -14.63 -23.51
C GLY A 66 -16.08 -14.99 -23.93
N ALA A 67 -15.85 -14.92 -25.25
CA ALA A 67 -14.54 -15.07 -25.86
C ALA A 67 -13.98 -13.69 -26.25
N PHE A 68 -12.77 -13.38 -25.76
CA PHE A 68 -12.10 -12.11 -25.98
C PHE A 68 -10.80 -12.32 -26.77
N ALA A 69 -10.71 -11.77 -27.97
CA ALA A 69 -9.46 -11.70 -28.72
C ALA A 69 -8.55 -10.60 -28.11
N LEU A 70 -7.34 -10.97 -27.71
CA LEU A 70 -6.42 -10.10 -26.97
C LEU A 70 -5.57 -9.18 -27.85
N GLU A 71 -5.39 -9.51 -29.14
CA GLU A 71 -4.67 -8.70 -30.15
C GLU A 71 -3.41 -8.01 -29.58
N GLU A 72 -2.43 -8.78 -29.09
CA GLU A 72 -1.14 -8.31 -28.55
C GLU A 72 -1.23 -7.31 -27.36
N ASP A 73 -2.32 -7.28 -26.59
CA ASP A 73 -2.34 -6.48 -25.35
C ASP A 73 -1.48 -7.13 -24.26
N ALA A 74 -0.17 -6.85 -24.31
CA ALA A 74 0.81 -7.41 -23.39
C ALA A 74 0.43 -7.26 -21.91
N LYS A 75 -0.32 -6.22 -21.54
CA LYS A 75 -0.77 -6.05 -20.13
C LYS A 75 -1.97 -6.93 -19.79
N CYS A 76 -2.91 -7.14 -20.71
CA CYS A 76 -3.99 -8.12 -20.50
C CYS A 76 -3.43 -9.53 -20.40
N ILE A 77 -2.47 -9.87 -21.29
CA ILE A 77 -1.76 -11.15 -21.26
C ILE A 77 -1.04 -11.34 -19.93
N GLN A 78 -0.30 -10.33 -19.47
CA GLN A 78 0.39 -10.38 -18.19
C GLN A 78 -0.58 -10.59 -17.00
N ILE A 79 -1.68 -9.85 -16.92
CA ILE A 79 -2.68 -10.01 -15.84
C ILE A 79 -3.29 -11.41 -15.86
N ALA A 80 -3.60 -11.95 -17.04
CA ALA A 80 -4.13 -13.30 -17.19
C ALA A 80 -3.11 -14.37 -16.75
N GLN A 81 -1.84 -14.23 -17.17
CA GLN A 81 -0.74 -15.13 -16.79
C GLN A 81 -0.46 -15.10 -15.28
N GLU A 82 -0.41 -13.91 -14.66
CA GLU A 82 -0.24 -13.75 -13.21
C GLU A 82 -1.37 -14.40 -12.41
N ALA A 83 -2.59 -14.45 -13.00
CA ALA A 83 -3.73 -15.18 -12.43
C ALA A 83 -3.72 -16.69 -12.74
N GLY A 84 -2.72 -17.21 -13.45
CA GLY A 84 -2.60 -18.61 -13.85
C GLY A 84 -3.59 -19.04 -14.94
N CYS A 85 -4.11 -18.08 -15.73
CA CYS A 85 -5.07 -18.33 -16.79
C CYS A 85 -4.40 -18.84 -18.06
N GLU A 86 -5.08 -19.71 -18.80
CA GLU A 86 -4.66 -20.19 -20.10
C GLU A 86 -5.23 -19.28 -21.22
N ILE A 87 -4.41 -18.98 -22.21
CA ILE A 87 -4.77 -18.22 -23.41
C ILE A 87 -4.52 -19.16 -24.59
N GLU A 88 -5.54 -19.48 -25.36
CA GLU A 88 -5.48 -20.35 -26.51
C GLU A 88 -5.75 -19.53 -27.78
N ASP A 89 -4.86 -19.61 -28.76
CA ASP A 89 -4.98 -18.93 -30.06
C ASP A 89 -5.33 -17.42 -29.95
N ASP A 90 -4.68 -16.70 -29.03
CA ASP A 90 -4.95 -15.31 -28.68
C ASP A 90 -6.38 -15.04 -28.13
N LEU A 91 -7.11 -16.09 -27.80
CA LEU A 91 -8.44 -16.01 -27.19
C LEU A 91 -8.36 -16.22 -25.68
N LEU A 92 -9.04 -15.35 -24.96
CA LEU A 92 -9.22 -15.43 -23.51
C LEU A 92 -10.69 -15.68 -23.20
N LEU A 93 -10.99 -16.86 -22.70
CA LEU A 93 -12.34 -17.22 -22.29
C LEU A 93 -12.65 -16.65 -20.90
N ALA A 94 -13.74 -15.94 -20.75
CA ALA A 94 -14.25 -15.45 -19.47
C ALA A 94 -15.65 -16.03 -19.21
N SER A 95 -15.90 -16.43 -17.98
CA SER A 95 -17.21 -16.96 -17.58
C SER A 95 -17.63 -16.42 -16.21
N ARG A 96 -18.94 -16.15 -16.10
CA ARG A 96 -19.56 -15.71 -14.87
C ARG A 96 -20.76 -16.59 -14.54
N VAL A 97 -20.70 -17.25 -13.38
CA VAL A 97 -21.82 -18.07 -12.88
C VAL A 97 -22.44 -17.40 -11.68
N VAL A 98 -23.73 -17.10 -11.77
CA VAL A 98 -24.52 -16.47 -10.71
C VAL A 98 -25.58 -17.47 -10.25
N PRO A 99 -25.46 -18.07 -9.06
CA PRO A 99 -26.51 -18.95 -8.52
C PRO A 99 -27.69 -18.12 -7.99
N ALA A 100 -28.89 -18.70 -8.00
CA ALA A 100 -30.07 -18.08 -7.38
C ALA A 100 -29.91 -17.88 -5.87
N THR A 101 -29.08 -18.72 -5.23
CA THR A 101 -28.71 -18.59 -3.81
C THR A 101 -27.21 -18.84 -3.64
N GLY A 102 -26.54 -17.97 -2.87
CA GLY A 102 -25.11 -18.10 -2.61
C GLY A 102 -24.22 -17.10 -3.35
N ARG A 103 -22.93 -17.39 -3.46
CA ARG A 103 -21.93 -16.48 -4.04
C ARG A 103 -21.70 -16.75 -5.52
N SER A 104 -21.62 -15.72 -6.32
CA SER A 104 -21.24 -15.82 -7.73
C SER A 104 -19.78 -16.24 -7.90
N ARG A 105 -19.48 -16.96 -9.00
CA ARG A 105 -18.15 -17.42 -9.37
C ARG A 105 -17.72 -16.79 -10.68
N ALA A 106 -16.44 -16.50 -10.82
CA ALA A 106 -15.84 -15.99 -12.03
C ALA A 106 -14.71 -16.92 -12.48
N HIS A 107 -14.61 -17.15 -13.77
CA HIS A 107 -13.52 -17.91 -14.38
C HIS A 107 -12.90 -17.11 -15.52
N LEU A 108 -11.61 -17.27 -15.71
CA LEU A 108 -10.85 -16.66 -16.79
C LEU A 108 -9.81 -17.67 -17.28
N GLY A 109 -9.74 -17.95 -18.59
CA GLY A 109 -8.82 -18.94 -19.14
C GLY A 109 -8.88 -20.28 -18.40
N GLY A 110 -10.08 -20.82 -18.16
CA GLY A 110 -10.29 -22.10 -17.47
C GLY A 110 -10.05 -22.08 -15.94
N ARG A 111 -9.58 -20.99 -15.35
CA ARG A 111 -9.26 -20.88 -13.91
C ARG A 111 -10.31 -20.06 -13.16
N ALA A 112 -10.62 -20.48 -11.93
CA ALA A 112 -11.44 -19.69 -11.03
C ALA A 112 -10.64 -18.49 -10.52
N VAL A 113 -11.18 -17.27 -10.73
CA VAL A 113 -10.53 -16.02 -10.36
C VAL A 113 -11.46 -15.13 -9.55
N PRO A 114 -10.95 -14.19 -8.75
CA PRO A 114 -11.77 -13.12 -8.19
C PRO A 114 -12.42 -12.26 -9.27
N ALA A 115 -13.64 -11.78 -9.03
CA ALA A 115 -14.33 -10.90 -9.99
C ALA A 115 -13.53 -9.60 -10.31
N SER A 116 -12.67 -9.17 -9.39
CA SER A 116 -11.75 -8.04 -9.60
C SER A 116 -10.76 -8.27 -10.74
N VAL A 117 -10.30 -9.52 -10.96
CA VAL A 117 -9.40 -9.89 -12.07
C VAL A 117 -10.15 -9.76 -13.41
N LEU A 118 -11.41 -10.25 -13.49
CA LEU A 118 -12.27 -9.98 -14.65
C LEU A 118 -12.41 -8.47 -14.90
N GLY A 119 -12.60 -7.68 -13.84
CA GLY A 119 -12.71 -6.22 -13.94
C GLY A 119 -11.42 -5.57 -14.45
N GLN A 120 -10.26 -6.03 -14.04
CA GLN A 120 -8.95 -5.52 -14.50
C GLN A 120 -8.74 -5.79 -15.99
N VAL A 121 -8.99 -7.02 -16.44
CA VAL A 121 -8.88 -7.39 -17.86
C VAL A 121 -10.00 -6.70 -18.67
N GLY A 122 -11.25 -6.82 -18.23
CA GLY A 122 -12.41 -6.29 -18.93
C GLY A 122 -12.33 -4.77 -19.15
N SER A 123 -11.89 -4.01 -18.15
CA SER A 123 -11.74 -2.55 -18.25
C SER A 123 -10.69 -2.10 -19.29
N ARG A 124 -9.80 -2.99 -19.70
CA ARG A 124 -8.82 -2.72 -20.76
C ARG A 124 -9.35 -3.04 -22.14
N LEU A 125 -10.22 -4.02 -22.24
CA LEU A 125 -10.74 -4.53 -23.53
C LEU A 125 -12.05 -3.85 -23.94
N VAL A 126 -12.91 -3.51 -22.96
CA VAL A 126 -14.28 -3.06 -23.21
C VAL A 126 -14.60 -1.79 -22.43
N SER A 127 -15.26 -0.85 -23.09
CA SER A 127 -15.86 0.35 -22.48
C SER A 127 -17.37 0.35 -22.71
N ILE A 128 -18.15 0.41 -21.64
CA ILE A 128 -19.60 0.57 -21.72
C ILE A 128 -19.94 2.03 -21.42
N HIS A 129 -20.68 2.68 -22.32
CA HIS A 129 -21.15 4.06 -22.19
C HIS A 129 -22.68 4.06 -22.07
N GLY A 130 -23.20 4.28 -20.87
CA GLY A 130 -24.62 4.31 -20.55
C GLY A 130 -24.89 4.83 -19.13
N GLN A 131 -26.16 4.90 -18.71
CA GLN A 131 -26.55 5.51 -17.41
C GLN A 131 -25.85 4.92 -16.18
N ALA A 132 -25.48 3.64 -16.20
CA ALA A 132 -24.91 2.97 -15.02
C ALA A 132 -23.37 2.91 -14.97
N ASP A 133 -22.67 3.18 -16.09
CA ASP A 133 -21.21 2.92 -16.20
C ASP A 133 -20.36 4.16 -16.51
N GLN A 134 -20.77 5.31 -16.04
CA GLN A 134 -20.07 6.60 -16.17
C GLN A 134 -18.67 6.62 -15.50
N LEU A 135 -18.16 5.47 -15.07
CA LEU A 135 -16.98 5.34 -14.19
C LEU A 135 -15.64 5.72 -14.84
N ARG A 136 -15.50 5.65 -16.17
CA ARG A 136 -14.17 5.80 -16.80
C ARG A 136 -13.58 7.21 -16.79
N LEU A 137 -14.41 8.27 -16.90
CA LEU A 137 -13.91 9.67 -16.83
C LEU A 137 -14.21 10.37 -15.50
N ARG A 138 -14.64 9.64 -14.47
CA ARG A 138 -14.86 10.20 -13.13
C ARG A 138 -13.59 10.57 -12.40
N THR A 139 -12.49 9.90 -12.68
CA THR A 139 -11.25 10.17 -11.97
C THR A 139 -10.37 11.14 -12.74
N ALA A 140 -9.75 12.08 -12.04
CA ALA A 140 -8.76 12.99 -12.60
C ALA A 140 -7.64 12.23 -13.36
N ALA A 141 -7.26 11.04 -12.89
CA ALA A 141 -6.30 10.17 -13.56
C ALA A 141 -6.79 9.67 -14.93
N ALA A 142 -8.09 9.39 -15.07
CA ALA A 142 -8.66 8.98 -16.36
C ALA A 142 -8.80 10.17 -17.32
N GLN A 143 -9.24 11.32 -16.82
CA GLN A 143 -9.33 12.56 -17.61
C GLN A 143 -7.96 13.01 -18.10
N ARG A 144 -6.94 12.91 -17.27
CA ARG A 144 -5.55 13.16 -17.67
C ARG A 144 -5.10 12.20 -18.77
N ARG A 145 -5.36 10.88 -18.62
CA ARG A 145 -4.99 9.89 -19.65
C ARG A 145 -5.66 10.18 -21.00
N ALA A 146 -6.93 10.61 -20.99
CA ALA A 146 -7.63 11.03 -22.21
C ALA A 146 -6.96 12.25 -22.85
N LEU A 147 -6.57 13.26 -22.07
CA LEU A 147 -5.82 14.40 -22.59
C LEU A 147 -4.45 13.99 -23.13
N ASP A 148 -3.70 13.20 -22.36
CA ASP A 148 -2.34 12.77 -22.73
C ASP A 148 -2.34 11.89 -24.01
N ALA A 149 -3.42 11.12 -24.25
CA ALA A 149 -3.59 10.29 -25.45
C ALA A 149 -3.67 11.09 -26.75
N VAL A 150 -4.20 12.31 -26.70
CA VAL A 150 -4.27 13.21 -27.87
C VAL A 150 -2.87 13.64 -28.35
N GLY A 151 -1.88 13.59 -27.46
CA GLY A 151 -0.53 14.08 -27.75
C GLY A 151 0.37 13.11 -28.54
N GLY A 152 -0.09 11.88 -28.79
CA GLY A 152 0.66 10.88 -29.53
C GLY A 152 1.98 10.46 -28.88
N SER A 153 2.85 9.85 -29.68
CA SER A 153 4.11 9.23 -29.21
C SER A 153 5.11 10.22 -28.60
N GLU A 154 5.21 11.42 -29.14
CA GLU A 154 6.11 12.46 -28.59
C GLU A 154 5.70 12.90 -27.17
N HIS A 155 4.40 13.09 -26.98
CA HIS A 155 3.89 13.44 -25.66
C HIS A 155 4.02 12.30 -24.65
N GLU A 156 3.81 11.07 -25.11
CA GLU A 156 4.04 9.87 -24.28
C GLU A 156 5.49 9.77 -23.80
N GLN A 157 6.46 10.05 -24.68
CA GLN A 157 7.87 10.11 -24.29
C GLN A 157 8.13 11.20 -23.25
N LEU A 158 7.51 12.37 -23.39
CA LEU A 158 7.62 13.46 -22.43
C LEU A 158 7.03 13.06 -21.06
N CYS A 159 5.89 12.37 -21.04
CA CYS A 159 5.29 11.83 -19.83
C CYS A 159 6.21 10.80 -19.14
N ARG A 160 6.85 9.92 -19.93
CA ARG A 160 7.84 8.94 -19.43
C ARG A 160 9.08 9.63 -18.86
N GLN A 161 9.60 10.66 -19.53
CA GLN A 161 10.73 11.47 -19.03
C GLN A 161 10.38 12.12 -17.69
N TYR A 162 9.20 12.74 -17.60
CA TYR A 162 8.73 13.33 -16.34
C TYR A 162 8.67 12.29 -15.20
N SER A 163 8.07 11.14 -15.46
CA SER A 163 7.95 10.06 -14.47
C SER A 163 9.31 9.55 -13.98
N THR A 164 10.31 9.51 -14.88
CA THR A 164 11.68 9.11 -14.51
C THR A 164 12.35 10.18 -13.65
N CYS A 165 12.25 11.47 -14.03
CA CYS A 165 12.80 12.57 -13.24
C CYS A 165 12.11 12.69 -11.87
N TYR A 166 10.79 12.50 -11.81
CA TYR A 166 10.04 12.51 -10.54
C TYR A 166 10.51 11.41 -9.59
N ARG A 167 10.68 10.18 -10.10
CA ARG A 167 11.17 9.05 -9.28
C ARG A 167 12.58 9.33 -8.74
N ALA A 168 13.47 9.84 -9.59
CA ALA A 168 14.83 10.18 -9.17
C ALA A 168 14.84 11.28 -8.08
N TRP A 169 14.08 12.35 -8.27
CA TRP A 169 13.96 13.41 -7.28
C TRP A 169 13.32 12.94 -5.97
N ASN A 170 12.25 12.15 -6.06
CA ASN A 170 11.56 11.63 -4.87
C ASN A 170 12.46 10.67 -4.08
N GLN A 171 13.25 9.84 -4.77
CA GLN A 171 14.23 8.96 -4.14
C GLN A 171 15.32 9.77 -3.43
N ALA A 172 15.93 10.75 -4.12
CA ALA A 172 16.95 11.60 -3.51
C ALA A 172 16.41 12.34 -2.28
N ARG A 173 15.16 12.81 -2.31
CA ARG A 173 14.51 13.45 -1.16
C ARG A 173 14.32 12.48 0.01
N GLN A 174 13.88 11.26 -0.27
CA GLN A 174 13.71 10.23 0.77
C GLN A 174 15.05 9.81 1.37
N ASP A 175 16.10 9.70 0.56
CA ASP A 175 17.45 9.35 1.03
C ASP A 175 17.99 10.44 1.97
N LEU A 176 17.81 11.72 1.62
CA LEU A 176 18.19 12.85 2.47
C LEU A 176 17.39 12.87 3.78
N GLU A 177 16.08 12.65 3.72
CA GLU A 177 15.20 12.62 4.90
C GLU A 177 15.57 11.47 5.84
N THR A 178 15.76 10.27 5.30
CA THR A 178 16.21 9.09 6.06
C THR A 178 17.58 9.34 6.70
N TRP A 179 18.52 9.97 5.96
CA TRP A 179 19.83 10.31 6.48
C TRP A 179 19.72 11.33 7.64
N ARG A 180 18.86 12.35 7.52
CA ARG A 180 18.62 13.35 8.57
C ARG A 180 18.02 12.75 9.83
N GLU A 181 17.03 11.86 9.68
CA GLU A 181 16.44 11.14 10.82
C GLU A 181 17.50 10.30 11.54
N GLN A 182 18.34 9.59 10.79
CA GLN A 182 19.45 8.81 11.35
C GLN A 182 20.52 9.71 11.97
N ALA A 183 20.81 10.87 11.40
CA ALA A 183 21.75 11.85 11.94
C ALA A 183 21.26 12.44 13.27
N LEU A 184 19.98 12.80 13.36
CA LEU A 184 19.36 13.27 14.61
C LEU A 184 19.42 12.21 15.71
N ALA A 185 19.10 10.96 15.38
CA ALA A 185 19.22 9.85 16.32
C ALA A 185 20.67 9.65 16.77
N ARG A 186 21.64 9.76 15.84
CA ARG A 186 23.08 9.67 16.12
C ARG A 186 23.56 10.82 17.00
N GLU A 187 23.15 12.05 16.73
CA GLU A 187 23.46 13.22 17.58
C GLU A 187 22.92 13.04 19.00
N GLY A 188 21.70 12.55 19.15
CA GLY A 188 21.12 12.21 20.43
C GLY A 188 21.91 11.12 21.18
N GLU A 189 22.34 10.07 20.47
CA GLU A 189 23.22 9.01 21.01
C GLU A 189 24.57 9.58 21.43
N ILE A 190 25.23 10.40 20.59
CA ILE A 190 26.49 11.06 20.88
C ILE A 190 26.37 11.94 22.13
N ALA A 191 25.33 12.78 22.20
CA ALA A 191 25.11 13.66 23.35
C ALA A 191 24.92 12.86 24.64
N GLY A 192 24.12 11.80 24.59
CA GLY A 192 23.88 10.89 25.72
C GLY A 192 25.17 10.20 26.20
N LEU A 193 25.97 9.66 25.26
CA LEU A 193 27.25 9.01 25.58
C LEU A 193 28.27 9.99 26.16
N ARG A 194 28.38 11.20 25.62
CA ARG A 194 29.27 12.24 26.16
C ARG A 194 28.87 12.61 27.58
N HIS A 195 27.62 12.85 27.81
CA HIS A 195 27.09 13.20 29.13
C HIS A 195 27.34 12.08 30.16
N ALA A 196 27.10 10.82 29.79
CA ALA A 196 27.38 9.68 30.65
C ALA A 196 28.89 9.55 30.98
N LEU A 197 29.77 9.77 29.99
CA LEU A 197 31.22 9.74 30.19
C LEU A 197 31.71 10.89 31.08
N GLU A 198 31.19 12.11 30.92
CA GLU A 198 31.47 13.26 31.79
C GLU A 198 31.04 12.99 33.25
N GLN A 199 29.90 12.40 33.46
CA GLN A 199 29.41 12.02 34.81
C GLN A 199 30.29 10.93 35.43
N LEU A 200 30.70 9.94 34.62
CA LEU A 200 31.60 8.87 35.06
C LEU A 200 32.97 9.41 35.43
N GLU A 201 33.51 10.33 34.63
CA GLU A 201 34.81 11.00 34.92
C GLU A 201 34.71 11.84 36.20
N ALA A 202 33.62 12.58 36.39
CA ALA A 202 33.37 13.35 37.61
C ALA A 202 33.24 12.47 38.86
N LEU A 203 32.67 11.28 38.74
CA LEU A 203 32.54 10.32 39.83
C LEU A 203 33.87 9.65 40.19
N ASP A 204 34.75 9.47 39.20
CA ASP A 204 36.08 8.80 39.29
C ASP A 204 36.04 7.50 40.12
N PRO A 205 35.21 6.53 39.77
CA PRO A 205 35.10 5.28 40.52
C PRO A 205 36.32 4.39 40.24
N LYS A 206 36.77 3.66 41.27
CA LYS A 206 37.85 2.70 41.14
C LYS A 206 37.31 1.26 41.07
N PRO A 207 37.99 0.35 40.34
CA PRO A 207 37.58 -1.05 40.28
C PRO A 207 37.46 -1.66 41.68
N GLY A 208 36.32 -2.30 41.97
CA GLY A 208 36.04 -2.94 43.27
C GLY A 208 35.84 -1.98 44.44
N GLU A 209 35.77 -0.65 44.22
CA GLU A 209 35.66 0.36 45.27
C GLU A 209 34.42 0.18 46.15
N ASP A 210 33.29 -0.15 45.57
CA ASP A 210 32.03 -0.39 46.29
C ASP A 210 32.13 -1.57 47.26
N GLN A 211 32.80 -2.64 46.86
CA GLN A 211 33.03 -3.81 47.70
C GLN A 211 34.02 -3.51 48.83
N ALA A 212 35.10 -2.86 48.52
CA ALA A 212 36.11 -2.47 49.52
C ALA A 212 35.51 -1.54 50.58
N LEU A 213 34.72 -0.54 50.16
CA LEU A 213 34.02 0.37 51.07
C LEU A 213 32.90 -0.32 51.88
N ALA A 214 32.27 -1.37 51.33
CA ALA A 214 31.28 -2.14 52.08
C ALA A 214 31.92 -2.95 53.19
N GLU A 215 33.09 -3.56 52.94
CA GLU A 215 33.89 -4.28 53.95
C GLU A 215 34.44 -3.33 55.01
N GLU A 216 34.92 -2.14 54.62
CA GLU A 216 35.38 -1.12 55.56
C GLU A 216 34.27 -0.58 56.44
N ALA A 217 33.09 -0.28 55.85
CA ALA A 217 31.92 0.14 56.64
C ALA A 217 31.50 -0.92 57.67
N GLY A 218 31.47 -2.20 57.24
CA GLY A 218 31.10 -3.29 58.16
C GLY A 218 32.08 -3.43 59.32
N ARG A 219 33.37 -3.18 59.14
CA ARG A 219 34.34 -3.17 60.22
C ARG A 219 34.14 -1.96 61.17
N LEU A 220 33.95 -0.77 60.61
CA LEU A 220 33.80 0.46 61.38
C LEU A 220 32.46 0.49 62.16
N GLU A 221 31.36 -0.01 61.60
CA GLU A 221 30.06 -0.10 62.24
C GLU A 221 30.04 -1.07 63.45
N ASN A 222 30.86 -2.13 63.40
CA ASN A 222 30.95 -3.14 64.46
C ASN A 222 32.18 -2.94 65.36
N LEU A 223 32.80 -1.79 65.28
CA LEU A 223 34.05 -1.52 65.98
C LEU A 223 34.01 -1.81 67.48
N ASP A 224 32.94 -1.37 68.14
CA ASP A 224 32.75 -1.60 69.58
C ASP A 224 32.60 -3.09 69.94
N LEU A 225 31.91 -3.84 69.11
CA LEU A 225 31.75 -5.29 69.26
C LEU A 225 33.08 -6.03 69.02
N LEU A 226 33.80 -5.65 67.98
CA LEU A 226 35.11 -6.23 67.65
C LEU A 226 36.16 -5.92 68.72
N ARG A 227 36.18 -4.67 69.19
CA ARG A 227 37.08 -4.21 70.26
C ARG A 227 36.79 -4.90 71.59
N SER A 228 35.53 -4.98 72.00
CA SER A 228 35.17 -5.64 73.26
C SER A 228 35.48 -7.14 73.22
N GLY A 229 35.16 -7.83 72.10
CA GLY A 229 35.44 -9.25 71.95
C GLY A 229 36.93 -9.55 71.91
N ALA A 230 37.73 -8.76 71.16
CA ALA A 230 39.19 -8.92 71.13
C ALA A 230 39.86 -8.57 72.48
N ALA A 231 39.38 -7.52 73.16
CA ALA A 231 39.86 -7.14 74.48
C ALA A 231 39.60 -8.20 75.55
N GLU A 232 38.37 -8.76 75.55
CA GLU A 232 37.98 -9.84 76.46
C GLU A 232 38.84 -11.11 76.20
N ALA A 233 39.02 -11.46 74.94
CA ALA A 233 39.91 -12.58 74.57
C ALA A 233 41.37 -12.35 74.96
N ALA A 234 41.88 -11.14 74.69
CA ALA A 234 43.27 -10.76 75.09
C ALA A 234 43.45 -10.80 76.63
N SER A 235 42.47 -10.24 77.36
CA SER A 235 42.46 -10.25 78.85
C SER A 235 42.40 -11.68 79.39
N ALA A 236 41.58 -12.54 78.83
CA ALA A 236 41.51 -13.96 79.22
C ALA A 236 42.86 -14.71 79.03
N ILE A 237 43.62 -14.35 78.00
CA ILE A 237 44.85 -15.04 77.61
C ILE A 237 46.05 -14.43 78.39
N SER A 238 46.22 -13.12 78.39
CA SER A 238 47.37 -12.43 78.97
C SER A 238 47.20 -11.79 80.34
N GLY A 239 45.89 -11.62 80.78
CA GLY A 239 45.57 -10.91 82.01
C GLY A 239 45.22 -9.43 81.76
N ASP A 240 44.60 -8.78 82.75
CA ASP A 240 44.35 -7.35 82.75
C ASP A 240 45.33 -6.68 83.70
N GLU A 241 46.07 -5.63 83.24
CA GLU A 241 47.04 -4.88 84.06
C GLU A 241 46.42 -4.29 85.34
N LEU A 242 45.08 -4.18 85.40
CA LEU A 242 44.35 -3.61 86.51
C LEU A 242 43.77 -4.64 87.50
N ASN A 243 43.88 -5.95 87.21
CA ASN A 243 43.26 -6.99 88.03
C ASN A 243 44.14 -8.23 88.13
N ASP A 244 45.13 -8.16 88.97
CA ASP A 244 46.22 -9.16 89.21
C ASP A 244 45.69 -10.46 89.86
N ASP A 245 44.44 -10.50 90.32
CA ASP A 245 43.80 -11.65 91.01
C ASP A 245 43.09 -12.65 90.09
N VAL A 246 42.96 -12.39 88.75
CA VAL A 246 42.31 -13.28 87.82
C VAL A 246 43.37 -14.14 87.09
N ALA A 247 43.31 -15.44 87.30
CA ALA A 247 44.19 -16.39 86.64
C ALA A 247 44.02 -16.38 85.11
N ASN A 248 44.97 -15.85 84.35
CA ASN A 248 45.02 -15.84 82.91
C ASN A 248 45.67 -17.12 82.35
N VAL A 249 45.45 -17.42 81.06
CA VAL A 249 45.93 -18.67 80.42
C VAL A 249 47.48 -18.75 80.49
N ILE A 250 48.21 -17.66 80.20
CA ILE A 250 49.69 -17.62 80.27
C ILE A 250 50.21 -17.89 81.68
N ALA A 251 49.52 -17.29 82.68
CA ALA A 251 49.90 -17.53 84.11
C ALA A 251 49.63 -18.98 84.48
N LEU A 252 48.44 -19.54 84.13
CA LEU A 252 48.14 -20.95 84.41
C LEU A 252 49.05 -21.94 83.70
N VAL A 253 49.42 -21.70 82.45
CA VAL A 253 50.35 -22.51 81.69
C VAL A 253 51.78 -22.40 82.32
N SER A 254 52.15 -21.21 82.79
CA SER A 254 53.46 -21.02 83.52
C SER A 254 53.48 -21.72 84.85
N VAL A 255 52.36 -21.76 85.61
CA VAL A 255 52.23 -22.53 86.85
C VAL A 255 52.33 -24.04 86.57
N ALA A 256 51.60 -24.53 85.52
CA ALA A 256 51.63 -25.93 85.09
C ALA A 256 53.08 -26.33 84.68
N ARG A 257 53.75 -25.48 83.93
CA ARG A 257 55.19 -25.70 83.52
C ARG A 257 56.09 -25.82 84.71
N ARG A 258 56.02 -24.90 85.66
CA ARG A 258 56.84 -24.95 86.88
C ARG A 258 56.56 -26.20 87.72
N ALA A 259 55.28 -26.59 87.82
CA ALA A 259 54.90 -27.79 88.57
C ALA A 259 55.46 -29.09 87.90
N LEU A 260 55.39 -29.14 86.56
CA LEU A 260 55.97 -30.28 85.84
C LEU A 260 57.47 -30.29 85.74
N GLU A 261 58.17 -29.14 85.64
CA GLU A 261 59.66 -29.04 85.70
C GLU A 261 60.20 -29.71 86.94
N ASN A 262 59.58 -29.42 88.10
CA ASN A 262 60.04 -30.02 89.36
C ASN A 262 59.78 -31.52 89.46
N ALA A 263 58.75 -32.05 88.72
CA ALA A 263 58.36 -33.45 88.76
C ALA A 263 58.99 -34.29 87.62
N ALA A 264 59.42 -33.66 86.51
CA ALA A 264 59.94 -34.29 85.29
C ALA A 264 61.29 -35.01 85.55
N ASP A 265 62.07 -34.59 86.50
CA ASP A 265 63.31 -35.22 86.87
C ASP A 265 63.10 -36.60 87.54
N HIS A 266 61.86 -36.88 88.00
CA HIS A 266 61.55 -38.09 88.75
C HIS A 266 60.64 -39.09 87.95
N ASP A 267 60.00 -38.67 86.80
CA ASP A 267 59.23 -39.59 85.98
C ASP A 267 59.31 -39.21 84.45
N PRO A 268 59.86 -40.15 83.63
CA PRO A 268 60.04 -39.95 82.20
C PRO A 268 58.72 -39.63 81.45
N ARG A 269 57.60 -40.06 81.97
CA ARG A 269 56.29 -39.76 81.35
C ARG A 269 55.88 -38.29 81.53
N LEU A 270 56.24 -37.68 82.64
CA LEU A 270 56.02 -36.23 82.87
C LEU A 270 57.01 -35.43 82.02
N ALA A 271 58.27 -35.86 81.89
CA ALA A 271 59.26 -35.24 81.05
C ALA A 271 58.83 -35.20 79.60
N ALA A 272 58.13 -36.27 79.10
CA ALA A 272 57.59 -36.31 77.74
C ALA A 272 56.44 -35.31 77.48
N LEU A 273 55.80 -34.76 78.51
CA LEU A 273 54.73 -33.72 78.38
C LEU A 273 55.28 -32.29 78.27
N MET A 274 56.52 -32.04 78.73
CA MET A 274 57.17 -30.74 78.72
C MET A 274 57.23 -30.05 77.35
N PRO A 275 57.65 -30.77 76.23
CA PRO A 275 57.62 -30.15 74.91
C PRO A 275 56.28 -29.64 74.50
N ARG A 276 55.22 -30.44 74.75
CA ARG A 276 53.84 -30.08 74.44
C ARG A 276 53.35 -28.86 75.23
N LEU A 277 53.72 -28.77 76.51
CA LEU A 277 53.36 -27.61 77.35
C LEU A 277 54.07 -26.35 76.92
N ASN A 278 55.37 -26.47 76.51
CA ASN A 278 56.10 -25.36 75.93
C ASN A 278 55.53 -24.88 74.60
N GLU A 279 55.04 -25.82 73.78
CA GLU A 279 54.30 -25.48 72.54
C GLU A 279 53.04 -24.70 72.83
N VAL A 280 52.24 -25.12 73.82
CA VAL A 280 51.05 -24.40 74.26
C VAL A 280 51.38 -23.01 74.78
N ALA A 281 52.47 -22.88 75.55
CA ALA A 281 52.95 -21.57 76.05
C ALA A 281 53.33 -20.63 74.89
N ALA A 282 54.03 -21.13 73.87
CA ALA A 282 54.40 -20.33 72.72
C ALA A 282 53.16 -19.89 71.95
N LEU A 283 52.24 -20.82 71.62
CA LEU A 283 50.99 -20.52 70.89
C LEU A 283 50.07 -19.51 71.60
N THR A 284 49.99 -19.59 72.96
CA THR A 284 49.19 -18.63 73.72
C THR A 284 49.82 -17.23 73.74
N SER A 285 51.19 -17.16 73.77
CA SER A 285 51.93 -15.87 73.72
C SER A 285 51.81 -15.24 72.33
N ASP A 286 51.91 -16.05 71.26
CA ASP A 286 51.71 -15.57 69.89
C ASP A 286 50.29 -15.04 69.66
N LEU A 287 49.26 -15.77 70.12
CA LEU A 287 47.85 -15.33 70.00
C LEU A 287 47.58 -14.05 70.81
N ALA A 288 48.20 -13.88 71.98
CA ALA A 288 48.07 -12.66 72.76
C ALA A 288 48.70 -11.45 72.06
N MET A 289 49.86 -11.66 71.38
CA MET A 289 50.47 -10.62 70.59
C MET A 289 49.58 -10.24 69.36
N GLU A 290 49.07 -11.24 68.61
CA GLU A 290 48.20 -11.01 67.51
C GLU A 290 46.89 -10.23 67.89
N LEU A 291 46.29 -10.55 69.03
CA LEU A 291 45.13 -9.83 69.55
C LEU A 291 45.50 -8.41 70.02
N THR A 292 46.69 -8.18 70.55
CA THR A 292 47.15 -6.85 70.94
C THR A 292 47.42 -5.97 69.72
N ASP A 293 48.06 -6.52 68.70
CA ASP A 293 48.28 -5.85 67.44
C ASP A 293 46.93 -5.51 66.77
N TYR A 294 46.01 -6.47 66.72
CA TYR A 294 44.66 -6.25 66.19
C TYR A 294 43.93 -5.12 66.95
N LEU A 295 43.94 -5.06 68.24
CA LEU A 295 43.39 -4.00 69.07
C LEU A 295 44.01 -2.63 68.83
N SER A 296 45.31 -2.58 68.54
CA SER A 296 46.04 -1.33 68.22
C SER A 296 45.65 -0.79 66.83
N ASP A 297 45.27 -1.70 65.89
CA ASP A 297 44.86 -1.36 64.55
C ASP A 297 43.37 -0.95 64.46
N LEU A 298 42.59 -1.19 65.55
CA LEU A 298 41.16 -0.79 65.63
C LEU A 298 41.05 0.67 66.08
N ASP A 299 41.38 1.61 65.16
CA ASP A 299 41.22 3.05 65.42
C ASP A 299 39.78 3.51 65.07
N ALA A 300 39.10 4.12 66.03
CA ALA A 300 37.72 4.65 65.85
C ALA A 300 37.83 6.06 65.23
N ASP A 301 37.68 6.15 63.90
CA ASP A 301 37.58 7.41 63.16
C ASP A 301 36.13 7.65 62.70
N PRO A 302 35.28 8.42 63.43
CA PRO A 302 33.91 8.73 63.03
C PRO A 302 33.83 9.52 61.73
N ASP A 303 34.78 10.36 61.42
CA ASP A 303 34.84 11.15 60.19
C ASP A 303 35.09 10.22 58.98
N ARG A 304 35.89 9.18 59.19
CA ARG A 304 36.15 8.16 58.19
C ARG A 304 34.90 7.32 57.89
N LEU A 305 34.13 6.93 58.89
CA LEU A 305 32.87 6.20 58.69
C LEU A 305 31.85 7.05 57.92
N ALA A 306 31.70 8.33 58.26
CA ALA A 306 30.81 9.26 57.57
C ALA A 306 31.25 9.39 56.09
N TRP A 307 32.56 9.55 55.82
CA TRP A 307 33.08 9.62 54.46
C TRP A 307 32.81 8.33 53.65
N VAL A 308 33.00 7.16 54.27
CA VAL A 308 32.72 5.87 53.62
C VAL A 308 31.23 5.77 53.21
N HIS A 309 30.32 6.17 54.09
CA HIS A 309 28.89 6.18 53.77
C HIS A 309 28.55 7.15 52.64
N ASP A 310 29.05 8.37 52.67
CA ASP A 310 28.86 9.36 51.61
C ASP A 310 29.41 8.88 50.25
N ARG A 311 30.60 8.29 50.25
CA ARG A 311 31.19 7.79 49.02
C ARG A 311 30.43 6.59 48.45
N ARG A 312 29.99 5.67 49.31
CA ARG A 312 29.11 4.55 48.89
C ARG A 312 27.79 5.05 48.28
N GLU A 313 27.19 6.07 48.85
CA GLU A 313 25.97 6.65 48.32
C GLU A 313 26.23 7.36 46.96
N GLN A 314 27.36 8.06 46.79
CA GLN A 314 27.77 8.62 45.50
C GLN A 314 27.92 7.54 44.43
N LEU A 315 28.64 6.44 44.74
CA LEU A 315 28.82 5.32 43.83
C LEU A 315 27.49 4.66 43.49
N ARG A 316 26.61 4.45 44.49
CA ARG A 316 25.28 3.89 44.29
C ARG A 316 24.41 4.76 43.36
N ARG A 317 24.45 6.08 43.55
CA ARG A 317 23.76 7.02 42.66
C ARG A 317 24.35 6.99 41.26
N GLY A 318 25.65 6.94 41.13
CA GLY A 318 26.30 6.79 39.84
C GLY A 318 25.86 5.54 39.09
N CYS A 319 25.75 4.39 39.77
CA CYS A 319 25.26 3.15 39.19
C CYS A 319 23.77 3.22 38.76
N LEU A 320 22.96 4.07 39.42
CA LEU A 320 21.53 4.24 39.07
C LEU A 320 21.28 5.27 37.97
N GLU A 321 22.09 6.32 37.87
CA GLU A 321 21.80 7.52 37.09
C GLU A 321 22.64 7.64 35.80
N ILE A 322 23.89 7.20 35.80
CA ILE A 322 24.86 7.40 34.68
C ILE A 322 24.46 6.60 33.44
N GLY A 323 23.78 5.45 33.58
CA GLY A 323 23.36 4.63 32.45
C GLY A 323 22.27 5.25 31.57
N GLY A 324 21.52 6.26 32.06
CA GLY A 324 20.41 6.88 31.38
C GLY A 324 19.27 5.89 31.08
N LEU A 325 18.12 6.37 30.60
CA LEU A 325 16.95 5.62 30.04
C LEU A 325 16.67 4.22 30.65
N GLY A 326 16.86 4.06 31.96
CA GLY A 326 16.52 2.82 32.68
C GLY A 326 17.59 1.75 32.71
N GLN A 327 18.81 2.05 32.29
CA GLN A 327 19.94 1.16 32.46
C GLN A 327 20.53 1.39 33.86
N VAL A 328 20.48 0.35 34.69
CA VAL A 328 20.93 0.37 36.09
C VAL A 328 22.05 -0.64 36.20
N PHE A 329 23.15 -0.25 36.83
CA PHE A 329 24.30 -1.11 37.10
C PHE A 329 24.23 -1.64 38.54
N THR A 330 24.63 -2.88 38.73
CA THR A 330 24.59 -3.53 40.05
C THR A 330 25.81 -3.25 40.90
N ASN A 331 26.92 -2.89 40.25
CA ASN A 331 28.20 -2.61 40.88
C ASN A 331 29.04 -1.61 40.06
N VAL A 332 30.13 -1.14 40.66
CA VAL A 332 31.07 -0.18 40.06
C VAL A 332 31.79 -0.75 38.85
N ASP A 333 32.09 -2.03 38.81
CA ASP A 333 32.83 -2.66 37.72
C ASP A 333 31.97 -2.72 36.43
N GLU A 334 30.64 -2.96 36.57
CA GLU A 334 29.71 -2.85 35.44
C GLU A 334 29.61 -1.42 34.91
N LEU A 335 29.59 -0.42 35.78
CA LEU A 335 29.57 0.99 35.41
C LEU A 335 30.85 1.37 34.66
N LEU A 336 32.04 0.91 35.11
CA LEU A 336 33.31 1.11 34.42
C LEU A 336 33.35 0.42 33.05
N ALA A 337 32.85 -0.80 32.95
CA ALA A 337 32.74 -1.52 31.68
C ALA A 337 31.80 -0.79 30.69
N PHE A 338 30.70 -0.23 31.17
CA PHE A 338 29.84 0.64 30.37
C PHE A 338 30.59 1.87 29.87
N GLY A 339 31.38 2.52 30.70
CA GLY A 339 32.23 3.67 30.30
C GLY A 339 33.18 3.32 29.16
N GLN A 340 33.87 2.18 29.25
CA GLN A 340 34.76 1.69 28.18
C GLN A 340 34.00 1.42 26.86
N HIS A 341 32.85 0.77 26.94
CA HIS A 341 31.98 0.52 25.78
C HIS A 341 31.47 1.82 25.15
N SER A 342 31.05 2.76 26.00
CA SER A 342 30.55 4.07 25.59
C SER A 342 31.61 4.90 24.87
N ALA A 343 32.83 4.89 25.37
CA ALA A 343 33.98 5.56 24.73
C ALA A 343 34.32 4.95 23.36
N ALA A 344 34.31 3.62 23.25
CA ALA A 344 34.54 2.91 21.99
C ALA A 344 33.41 3.20 20.98
N ARG A 345 32.16 3.23 21.44
CA ARG A 345 30.99 3.54 20.60
C ARG A 345 31.04 4.99 20.11
N LEU A 346 31.37 5.94 20.96
CA LEU A 346 31.53 7.35 20.61
C LEU A 346 32.56 7.54 19.49
N ALA A 347 33.71 6.87 19.58
CA ALA A 347 34.74 6.91 18.55
C ALA A 347 34.28 6.35 17.20
N GLN A 348 33.36 5.39 17.18
CA GLN A 348 32.74 4.87 15.94
C GLN A 348 31.73 5.84 15.32
N LEU A 349 31.05 6.65 16.13
CA LEU A 349 30.02 7.59 15.68
C LEU A 349 30.61 8.91 15.15
N ASP A 350 31.82 9.28 15.49
CA ASP A 350 32.51 10.50 15.03
C ASP A 350 32.99 10.36 13.57
N GLY A 351 32.07 10.09 12.61
CA GLY A 351 32.39 9.99 11.19
C GLY A 351 32.06 11.28 10.41
N PRO A 352 32.57 11.44 9.15
CA PRO A 352 32.53 12.71 8.41
C PRO A 352 31.11 13.16 8.02
N LEU A 353 30.81 14.45 8.20
CA LEU A 353 29.56 15.19 7.93
C LEU A 353 29.28 15.47 6.43
N ASP A 354 30.15 15.05 5.49
CA ASP A 354 30.07 15.43 4.07
C ASP A 354 28.85 14.84 3.33
N ARG A 355 28.26 13.76 3.85
CA ARG A 355 27.21 13.02 3.18
C ARG A 355 25.88 13.80 3.04
N GLU A 356 25.52 14.62 4.02
CA GLU A 356 24.30 15.45 3.93
C GLU A 356 24.41 16.45 2.80
N THR A 357 25.56 17.08 2.65
CA THR A 357 25.82 18.07 1.59
C THR A 357 25.71 17.43 0.21
N GLU A 358 26.24 16.22 0.04
CA GLU A 358 26.11 15.45 -1.20
C GLU A 358 24.65 15.12 -1.53
N LEU A 359 23.90 14.60 -0.55
CA LEU A 359 22.48 14.25 -0.72
C LEU A 359 21.63 15.49 -1.00
N ALA A 360 21.89 16.61 -0.32
CA ALA A 360 21.20 17.87 -0.56
C ALA A 360 21.48 18.41 -1.97
N ALA A 361 22.73 18.33 -2.43
CA ALA A 361 23.11 18.68 -3.80
C ALA A 361 22.40 17.81 -4.84
N GLU A 362 22.24 16.50 -4.58
CA GLU A 362 21.54 15.58 -5.46
C GLU A 362 20.03 15.90 -5.54
N VAL A 363 19.39 16.25 -4.40
CA VAL A 363 18.00 16.72 -4.37
C VAL A 363 17.83 18.01 -5.19
N GLU A 364 18.77 18.95 -5.07
CA GLU A 364 18.73 20.19 -5.83
C GLU A 364 18.91 19.93 -7.33
N ARG A 365 19.86 19.09 -7.72
CA ARG A 365 20.13 18.72 -9.11
C ARG A 365 18.92 18.06 -9.76
N THR A 366 18.40 16.99 -9.14
CA THR A 366 17.23 16.25 -9.64
C THR A 366 15.98 17.10 -9.64
N GLY A 367 15.83 18.02 -8.67
CA GLY A 367 14.74 18.98 -8.60
C GLY A 367 14.76 20.01 -9.75
N LYS A 368 15.93 20.49 -10.17
CA LYS A 368 16.10 21.38 -11.33
C LYS A 368 15.72 20.64 -12.62
N GLU A 369 16.17 19.40 -12.79
CA GLU A 369 15.81 18.55 -13.95
C GLU A 369 14.30 18.30 -14.01
N LEU A 370 13.68 17.92 -12.88
CA LEU A 370 12.24 17.72 -12.78
C LEU A 370 11.47 19.00 -13.17
N LYS A 371 11.84 20.16 -12.64
CA LYS A 371 11.19 21.44 -12.95
C LYS A 371 11.26 21.78 -14.44
N ALA A 372 12.38 21.51 -15.09
CA ALA A 372 12.55 21.75 -16.51
C ALA A 372 11.61 20.88 -17.37
N VAL A 373 11.54 19.58 -17.05
CA VAL A 373 10.64 18.65 -17.75
C VAL A 373 9.18 18.93 -17.42
N ALA A 374 8.86 19.26 -16.16
CA ALA A 374 7.51 19.65 -15.72
C ALA A 374 6.97 20.84 -16.51
N LYS A 375 7.77 21.89 -16.68
CA LYS A 375 7.38 23.08 -17.48
C LYS A 375 7.05 22.70 -18.92
N ARG A 376 7.83 21.83 -19.54
CA ARG A 376 7.58 21.34 -20.90
C ARG A 376 6.28 20.54 -20.98
N LEU A 377 6.04 19.67 -19.99
CA LEU A 377 4.83 18.85 -19.90
C LEU A 377 3.58 19.72 -19.75
N SER A 378 3.60 20.72 -18.84
CA SER A 378 2.50 21.67 -18.64
C SER A 378 2.19 22.47 -19.91
N GLN A 379 3.21 22.94 -20.62
CA GLN A 379 3.04 23.65 -21.90
C GLN A 379 2.43 22.72 -22.97
N ALA A 380 2.88 21.48 -23.06
CA ALA A 380 2.31 20.50 -23.99
C ALA A 380 0.84 20.25 -23.64
N ARG A 381 0.51 19.96 -22.38
CA ARG A 381 -0.88 19.75 -21.93
C ARG A 381 -1.77 20.96 -22.19
N THR A 382 -1.28 22.17 -22.01
CA THR A 382 -2.04 23.39 -22.34
C THR A 382 -2.42 23.46 -23.82
N LYS A 383 -1.52 23.05 -24.73
CA LYS A 383 -1.81 22.97 -26.17
C LYS A 383 -2.82 21.86 -26.46
N LEU A 384 -2.61 20.69 -25.89
CA LEU A 384 -3.51 19.54 -26.06
C LEU A 384 -4.90 19.81 -25.48
N ALA A 385 -5.01 20.51 -24.35
CA ALA A 385 -6.27 20.91 -23.76
C ALA A 385 -7.10 21.81 -24.70
N LYS A 386 -6.45 22.75 -25.39
CA LYS A 386 -7.12 23.58 -26.41
C LYS A 386 -7.55 22.77 -27.61
N LEU A 387 -6.69 21.90 -28.12
CA LEU A 387 -6.96 21.03 -29.27
C LEU A 387 -8.14 20.10 -28.98
N LEU A 388 -8.09 19.35 -27.86
CA LEU A 388 -9.15 18.46 -27.43
C LEU A 388 -10.49 19.20 -27.25
N SER A 389 -10.46 20.35 -26.59
CA SER A 389 -11.65 21.19 -26.40
C SER A 389 -12.27 21.61 -27.72
N GLN A 390 -11.47 22.01 -28.69
CA GLN A 390 -11.93 22.43 -30.02
C GLN A 390 -12.51 21.27 -30.82
N GLN A 391 -11.78 20.16 -30.92
CA GLN A 391 -12.18 18.98 -31.69
C GLN A 391 -13.46 18.35 -31.13
N VAL A 392 -13.54 18.13 -29.82
CA VAL A 392 -14.74 17.55 -29.19
C VAL A 392 -15.91 18.50 -29.32
N SER A 393 -15.73 19.82 -29.15
CA SER A 393 -16.83 20.77 -29.32
C SER A 393 -17.39 20.78 -30.75
N ALA A 394 -16.54 20.62 -31.75
CA ALA A 394 -16.99 20.49 -33.15
C ALA A 394 -17.79 19.19 -33.38
N GLU A 395 -17.37 18.08 -32.77
CA GLU A 395 -18.13 16.83 -32.83
C GLU A 395 -19.49 16.92 -32.12
N LEU A 396 -19.57 17.65 -30.98
CA LEU A 396 -20.82 17.87 -30.26
C LEU A 396 -21.84 18.66 -31.08
N GLU A 397 -21.43 19.63 -31.89
CA GLU A 397 -22.31 20.36 -32.80
C GLU A 397 -22.97 19.41 -33.82
N GLY A 398 -22.20 18.48 -34.37
CA GLY A 398 -22.72 17.44 -35.27
C GLY A 398 -23.65 16.44 -34.61
N LEU A 399 -23.52 16.24 -33.30
CA LEU A 399 -24.39 15.38 -32.50
C LEU A 399 -25.64 16.12 -31.94
N MET A 400 -26.00 17.24 -32.57
CA MET A 400 -27.17 18.12 -32.22
C MET A 400 -27.09 18.71 -30.78
N MET A 401 -25.91 18.79 -30.22
CA MET A 401 -25.65 19.51 -28.97
C MET A 401 -25.17 20.93 -29.29
N ARG A 402 -26.03 21.71 -29.93
CA ARG A 402 -25.71 23.05 -30.42
C ARG A 402 -25.29 23.99 -29.30
N GLY A 403 -24.08 24.57 -29.42
CA GLY A 403 -23.53 25.49 -28.43
C GLY A 403 -22.93 24.84 -27.22
N ALA A 404 -22.99 23.50 -27.10
CA ALA A 404 -22.24 22.77 -26.09
C ALA A 404 -20.74 22.85 -26.36
N LYS A 405 -19.95 23.05 -25.31
CA LYS A 405 -18.49 23.13 -25.41
C LYS A 405 -17.83 22.32 -24.32
N LEU A 406 -16.89 21.48 -24.72
CA LEU A 406 -15.96 20.84 -23.79
C LEU A 406 -14.91 21.87 -23.40
N GLN A 407 -14.59 21.95 -22.13
CA GLN A 407 -13.47 22.72 -21.59
C GLN A 407 -12.56 21.78 -20.80
N VAL A 408 -11.27 21.87 -21.06
CA VAL A 408 -10.26 21.14 -20.29
C VAL A 408 -9.58 22.15 -19.38
N ARG A 409 -9.72 21.95 -18.07
CA ARG A 409 -9.08 22.77 -17.03
C ARG A 409 -7.86 22.03 -16.51
N LEU A 410 -6.77 22.77 -16.38
CA LEU A 410 -5.53 22.31 -15.77
C LEU A 410 -5.40 23.02 -14.43
N ASN A 411 -5.63 22.31 -13.33
CA ASN A 411 -5.54 22.86 -11.98
C ASN A 411 -4.11 22.61 -11.47
N PRO A 412 -3.32 23.66 -11.19
CA PRO A 412 -1.94 23.48 -10.73
C PRO A 412 -1.91 22.85 -9.34
N LEU A 413 -0.96 21.96 -9.12
CA LEU A 413 -0.65 21.36 -7.82
C LEU A 413 0.41 22.20 -7.10
N GLU A 414 0.34 22.27 -5.79
CA GLU A 414 1.35 22.95 -4.96
C GLU A 414 2.72 22.28 -5.04
N GLN A 415 2.73 20.95 -5.16
CA GLN A 415 3.94 20.13 -5.25
C GLN A 415 3.87 19.21 -6.47
N PRO A 416 5.04 18.84 -7.05
CA PRO A 416 5.09 17.86 -8.12
C PRO A 416 4.43 16.55 -7.72
N GLY A 417 3.49 16.09 -8.55
CA GLY A 417 2.91 14.75 -8.42
C GLY A 417 3.61 13.73 -9.32
N PRO A 418 3.33 12.43 -9.15
CA PRO A 418 3.97 11.37 -9.93
C PRO A 418 3.69 11.43 -11.42
N THR A 419 2.72 12.23 -11.84
CA THR A 419 2.23 12.31 -13.23
C THR A 419 2.16 13.73 -13.78
N GLY A 420 2.70 14.72 -13.09
CA GLY A 420 2.72 16.13 -13.53
C GLY A 420 2.53 17.11 -12.39
N MET A 421 2.46 18.38 -12.79
CA MET A 421 2.22 19.53 -11.90
C MET A 421 0.76 19.98 -11.90
N GLU A 422 -0.12 19.28 -12.64
CA GLU A 422 -1.51 19.67 -12.79
C GLU A 422 -2.44 18.48 -12.60
N GLU A 423 -3.60 18.75 -12.05
CA GLU A 423 -4.77 17.90 -12.12
C GLU A 423 -5.62 18.31 -13.34
N VAL A 424 -6.02 17.32 -14.14
CA VAL A 424 -6.81 17.54 -15.35
C VAL A 424 -8.28 17.35 -15.04
N GLU A 425 -9.10 18.35 -15.38
CA GLU A 425 -10.55 18.31 -15.21
C GLU A 425 -11.27 18.61 -16.52
N LEU A 426 -12.18 17.74 -16.92
CA LEU A 426 -13.03 17.92 -18.09
C LEU A 426 -14.38 18.50 -17.65
N LEU A 427 -14.71 19.66 -18.21
CA LEU A 427 -15.93 20.40 -17.92
C LEU A 427 -16.80 20.50 -19.18
N LEU A 428 -18.08 20.42 -19.00
CA LEU A 428 -19.07 20.69 -20.05
C LEU A 428 -19.76 22.03 -19.79
N ARG A 429 -19.82 22.85 -20.81
CA ARG A 429 -20.76 23.94 -20.90
C ARG A 429 -21.87 23.52 -21.85
N ALA A 430 -23.07 23.23 -21.33
CA ALA A 430 -24.15 22.64 -22.11
C ALA A 430 -24.73 23.57 -23.19
N HIS A 431 -24.76 24.88 -22.95
CA HIS A 431 -25.23 25.90 -23.90
C HIS A 431 -24.54 27.24 -23.66
N PRO A 432 -24.59 28.20 -24.62
CA PRO A 432 -24.07 29.55 -24.41
C PRO A 432 -24.72 30.20 -23.17
N GLY A 433 -23.89 30.72 -22.26
CA GLY A 433 -24.35 31.36 -21.01
C GLY A 433 -24.48 30.39 -19.82
N ALA A 434 -24.44 29.08 -20.01
CA ALA A 434 -24.38 28.11 -18.90
C ALA A 434 -23.00 28.12 -18.22
N ALA A 435 -22.99 27.81 -16.93
CA ALA A 435 -21.74 27.51 -16.22
C ALA A 435 -21.11 26.22 -16.76
N ALA A 436 -19.78 26.20 -16.80
CA ALA A 436 -19.05 24.96 -17.09
C ALA A 436 -19.06 24.06 -15.83
N LEU A 437 -19.62 22.89 -15.94
CA LEU A 437 -19.78 21.91 -14.86
C LEU A 437 -18.98 20.65 -15.17
N PRO A 438 -18.52 19.89 -14.16
CA PRO A 438 -17.96 18.55 -14.38
C PRO A 438 -18.93 17.70 -15.21
N LEU A 439 -18.40 16.87 -16.11
CA LEU A 439 -19.19 16.06 -17.05
C LEU A 439 -20.35 15.31 -16.36
N GLU A 440 -20.14 14.84 -15.14
CA GLU A 440 -21.14 14.08 -14.37
C GLU A 440 -22.35 14.91 -13.93
N LYS A 441 -22.16 16.22 -13.74
CA LYS A 441 -23.20 17.13 -13.21
C LYS A 441 -23.88 17.95 -14.29
N GLY A 442 -23.30 17.95 -15.50
CA GLY A 442 -23.68 18.89 -16.58
C GLY A 442 -24.53 18.28 -17.70
N ALA A 443 -24.80 16.97 -17.70
CA ALA A 443 -25.48 16.29 -18.82
C ALA A 443 -26.48 15.21 -18.34
N SER A 444 -27.56 15.03 -19.11
CA SER A 444 -28.44 13.86 -18.98
C SER A 444 -27.78 12.59 -19.52
N GLY A 445 -28.33 11.38 -19.22
CA GLY A 445 -27.71 10.11 -19.63
C GLY A 445 -27.45 10.03 -21.16
N GLY A 446 -28.42 10.38 -21.98
CA GLY A 446 -28.26 10.39 -23.44
C GLY A 446 -27.27 11.48 -23.93
N GLU A 447 -27.26 12.66 -23.29
CA GLU A 447 -26.25 13.71 -23.60
C GLU A 447 -24.86 13.25 -23.25
N LEU A 448 -24.70 12.59 -22.12
CA LEU A 448 -23.40 12.08 -21.69
C LEU A 448 -22.89 10.99 -22.64
N SER A 449 -23.75 10.08 -23.10
CA SER A 449 -23.38 9.07 -24.10
C SER A 449 -22.91 9.71 -25.42
N ARG A 450 -23.54 10.81 -25.85
CA ARG A 450 -23.10 11.58 -27.03
C ARG A 450 -21.78 12.31 -26.82
N ILE A 451 -21.56 12.86 -25.62
CA ILE A 451 -20.28 13.49 -25.25
C ILE A 451 -19.16 12.44 -25.27
N MET A 452 -19.43 11.25 -24.71
CA MET A 452 -18.49 10.15 -24.74
C MET A 452 -18.19 9.69 -26.16
N LEU A 453 -19.19 9.58 -27.02
CA LEU A 453 -18.97 9.29 -28.44
C LEU A 453 -18.09 10.36 -29.11
N ALA A 454 -18.40 11.64 -28.91
CA ALA A 454 -17.59 12.73 -29.46
C ALA A 454 -16.13 12.65 -28.99
N LEU A 455 -15.91 12.36 -27.72
CA LEU A 455 -14.58 12.21 -27.14
C LEU A 455 -13.85 11.00 -27.75
N GLU A 456 -14.50 9.83 -27.80
CA GLU A 456 -13.87 8.60 -28.31
C GLU A 456 -13.56 8.71 -29.83
N VAL A 457 -14.44 9.36 -30.60
CA VAL A 457 -14.15 9.65 -32.03
C VAL A 457 -12.91 10.51 -32.17
N VAL A 458 -12.75 11.55 -31.34
CA VAL A 458 -11.54 12.40 -31.38
C VAL A 458 -10.31 11.61 -30.90
N LEU A 459 -10.41 10.85 -29.82
CA LEU A 459 -9.30 10.05 -29.30
C LEU A 459 -8.84 8.98 -30.33
N ALA A 460 -9.77 8.33 -31.00
CA ALA A 460 -9.46 7.34 -32.03
C ALA A 460 -8.64 7.90 -33.21
N GLN A 461 -8.76 9.20 -33.50
CA GLN A 461 -7.96 9.86 -34.55
C GLN A 461 -6.50 10.07 -34.13
N HIS A 462 -6.21 10.09 -32.82
CA HIS A 462 -4.89 10.38 -32.26
C HIS A 462 -4.20 9.15 -31.66
N THR A 463 -4.95 8.10 -31.33
CA THR A 463 -4.40 6.86 -30.79
C THR A 463 -4.19 5.85 -31.91
N ALA A 464 -2.96 5.65 -32.32
CA ALA A 464 -2.61 4.51 -33.14
C ALA A 464 -2.73 3.22 -32.31
N THR A 465 -3.58 2.25 -32.77
CA THR A 465 -3.24 0.84 -32.73
C THR A 465 -3.78 -0.11 -31.66
N LYS A 466 -4.64 0.23 -30.74
CA LYS A 466 -5.26 -0.88 -29.99
C LYS A 466 -6.74 -0.92 -30.28
N ARG A 467 -7.17 -1.99 -30.95
CA ARG A 467 -8.60 -2.24 -31.11
C ARG A 467 -9.23 -2.39 -29.73
N HIS A 468 -10.25 -1.58 -29.48
CA HIS A 468 -10.99 -1.56 -28.22
C HIS A 468 -12.46 -1.80 -28.53
N THR A 469 -13.20 -2.40 -27.61
CA THR A 469 -14.65 -2.59 -27.78
C THR A 469 -15.39 -1.47 -27.05
N PHE A 470 -16.17 -0.69 -27.80
CA PHE A 470 -17.06 0.34 -27.27
C PHE A 470 -18.48 -0.15 -27.30
N VAL A 471 -19.20 -0.04 -26.19
CA VAL A 471 -20.62 -0.36 -26.08
C VAL A 471 -21.36 0.92 -25.72
N PHE A 472 -22.28 1.35 -26.59
CA PHE A 472 -23.10 2.54 -26.36
C PHE A 472 -24.54 2.15 -26.07
N ASP A 473 -25.04 2.62 -24.93
CA ASP A 473 -26.44 2.49 -24.53
C ASP A 473 -27.08 3.87 -24.43
N GLU A 474 -28.38 3.96 -24.81
CA GLU A 474 -29.19 5.19 -24.73
C GLU A 474 -28.59 6.41 -25.50
N ILE A 475 -27.66 6.19 -26.43
CA ILE A 475 -27.03 7.28 -27.20
C ILE A 475 -28.04 8.05 -28.05
N ASP A 476 -29.12 7.41 -28.43
CA ASP A 476 -30.24 7.90 -29.24
C ASP A 476 -31.41 8.44 -28.40
N ALA A 477 -31.27 8.51 -27.07
CA ALA A 477 -32.28 9.05 -26.19
C ALA A 477 -32.56 10.54 -26.50
N GLY A 478 -33.81 10.88 -26.79
CA GLY A 478 -34.25 12.25 -27.06
C GLY A 478 -33.81 12.82 -28.41
N VAL A 479 -33.35 11.98 -29.34
CA VAL A 479 -32.97 12.40 -30.70
C VAL A 479 -33.77 11.64 -31.77
N GLY A 480 -33.83 12.20 -32.98
CA GLY A 480 -34.45 11.59 -34.13
C GLY A 480 -34.04 12.29 -35.43
N GLY A 481 -34.50 11.80 -36.55
CA GLY A 481 -34.26 12.39 -37.86
C GLY A 481 -32.76 12.55 -38.19
N ARG A 482 -32.35 13.74 -38.57
CA ARG A 482 -30.96 14.02 -38.97
C ARG A 482 -29.92 13.76 -37.86
N ALA A 483 -30.30 13.97 -36.61
CA ALA A 483 -29.37 13.71 -35.49
C ALA A 483 -29.04 12.23 -35.34
N ALA A 484 -30.03 11.35 -35.51
CA ALA A 484 -29.84 9.91 -35.47
C ALA A 484 -28.91 9.41 -36.61
N VAL A 485 -29.06 9.98 -37.82
CA VAL A 485 -28.18 9.69 -38.95
C VAL A 485 -26.72 10.10 -38.62
N GLU A 486 -26.55 11.28 -38.04
CA GLU A 486 -25.19 11.77 -37.64
C GLU A 486 -24.55 10.95 -36.51
N ILE A 487 -25.37 10.44 -35.56
CA ILE A 487 -24.87 9.48 -34.55
C ILE A 487 -24.41 8.19 -35.25
N GLY A 488 -25.22 7.62 -36.12
CA GLY A 488 -24.87 6.41 -36.87
C GLY A 488 -23.57 6.57 -37.67
N ARG A 489 -23.43 7.71 -38.34
CA ARG A 489 -22.22 8.02 -39.11
C ARG A 489 -20.94 8.05 -38.22
N ARG A 490 -21.04 8.64 -37.02
CA ARG A 490 -19.89 8.70 -36.09
C ARG A 490 -19.58 7.35 -35.48
N LEU A 491 -20.61 6.57 -35.14
CA LEU A 491 -20.40 5.18 -34.68
C LEU A 491 -19.73 4.34 -35.77
N ALA A 492 -20.15 4.47 -37.03
CA ALA A 492 -19.51 3.78 -38.14
C ALA A 492 -18.07 4.25 -38.36
N ALA A 493 -17.77 5.55 -38.20
CA ALA A 493 -16.40 6.07 -38.28
C ALA A 493 -15.52 5.53 -37.16
N LEU A 494 -16.00 5.46 -35.93
CA LEU A 494 -15.29 4.85 -34.80
C LEU A 494 -15.07 3.34 -35.02
N ALA A 495 -16.03 2.68 -35.62
CA ALA A 495 -16.01 1.24 -35.89
C ALA A 495 -14.96 0.81 -36.95
N ARG A 496 -14.37 1.74 -37.69
CA ARG A 496 -13.27 1.42 -38.63
C ARG A 496 -11.99 0.98 -37.91
N HIS A 497 -11.78 1.47 -36.72
CA HIS A 497 -10.59 1.22 -35.93
C HIS A 497 -10.85 0.37 -34.69
N HIS A 498 -12.10 0.31 -34.25
CA HIS A 498 -12.54 -0.33 -33.01
C HIS A 498 -13.74 -1.24 -33.26
N GLN A 499 -14.05 -2.11 -32.32
CA GLN A 499 -15.33 -2.80 -32.29
C GLN A 499 -16.35 -1.91 -31.58
N VAL A 500 -17.51 -1.68 -32.18
CA VAL A 500 -18.55 -0.83 -31.62
C VAL A 500 -19.87 -1.61 -31.57
N ILE A 501 -20.46 -1.65 -30.39
CA ILE A 501 -21.80 -2.24 -30.15
C ILE A 501 -22.72 -1.10 -29.74
N VAL A 502 -23.83 -0.92 -30.42
CA VAL A 502 -24.82 0.09 -30.06
C VAL A 502 -26.17 -0.56 -29.77
N VAL A 503 -26.73 -0.23 -28.60
CA VAL A 503 -28.14 -0.56 -28.30
C VAL A 503 -28.99 0.62 -28.75
N THR A 504 -29.88 0.38 -29.72
CA THR A 504 -30.66 1.45 -30.34
C THR A 504 -32.11 1.02 -30.62
N HIS A 505 -32.99 1.99 -30.56
CA HIS A 505 -34.40 1.85 -31.02
C HIS A 505 -34.63 2.60 -32.33
N LEU A 506 -33.64 3.29 -32.88
CA LEU A 506 -33.75 4.08 -34.10
C LEU A 506 -33.18 3.35 -35.33
N ALA A 507 -34.02 3.16 -36.34
CA ALA A 507 -33.62 2.58 -37.61
C ALA A 507 -32.50 3.38 -38.29
N GLN A 508 -32.48 4.72 -38.11
CA GLN A 508 -31.47 5.63 -38.66
C GLN A 508 -30.08 5.37 -38.07
N VAL A 509 -29.96 4.84 -36.87
CA VAL A 509 -28.69 4.42 -36.26
C VAL A 509 -28.36 2.99 -36.70
N ALA A 510 -29.35 2.07 -36.61
CA ALA A 510 -29.15 0.67 -36.94
C ALA A 510 -28.73 0.44 -38.41
N ALA A 511 -29.19 1.27 -39.33
CA ALA A 511 -28.83 1.19 -40.75
C ALA A 511 -27.33 1.31 -41.03
N TRP A 512 -26.55 1.95 -40.14
CA TRP A 512 -25.10 2.11 -40.25
C TRP A 512 -24.28 0.89 -39.76
N ALA A 513 -24.92 -0.08 -39.13
CA ALA A 513 -24.24 -1.24 -38.60
C ALA A 513 -23.86 -2.24 -39.72
N GLN A 514 -22.73 -2.94 -39.57
CA GLN A 514 -22.41 -4.09 -40.42
C GLN A 514 -23.21 -5.32 -40.01
N THR A 515 -23.38 -5.51 -38.69
CA THR A 515 -24.16 -6.62 -38.13
C THR A 515 -25.31 -6.08 -37.31
N GLN A 516 -26.50 -6.66 -37.53
CA GLN A 516 -27.68 -6.31 -36.73
C GLN A 516 -28.23 -7.53 -36.00
N LEU A 517 -28.27 -7.43 -34.66
CA LEU A 517 -28.82 -8.42 -33.76
C LEU A 517 -30.18 -7.94 -33.26
N VAL A 518 -31.19 -8.80 -33.39
CA VAL A 518 -32.58 -8.49 -32.98
C VAL A 518 -32.93 -9.32 -31.78
N VAL A 519 -33.38 -8.66 -30.73
CA VAL A 519 -33.88 -9.30 -29.51
C VAL A 519 -35.38 -9.53 -29.69
N VAL A 520 -35.80 -10.78 -29.90
CA VAL A 520 -37.16 -11.19 -30.21
C VAL A 520 -37.80 -11.87 -29.00
N LYS A 521 -39.03 -11.50 -28.69
CA LYS A 521 -39.84 -12.22 -27.71
C LYS A 521 -40.53 -13.42 -28.39
N GLN A 522 -40.24 -14.61 -27.88
CA GLN A 522 -40.96 -15.82 -28.26
C GLN A 522 -42.03 -16.11 -27.20
N VAL A 523 -43.27 -15.96 -27.58
CA VAL A 523 -44.43 -16.29 -26.72
C VAL A 523 -44.60 -17.80 -26.76
N GLY A 524 -44.54 -18.46 -25.61
CA GLY A 524 -44.80 -19.91 -25.52
C GLY A 524 -46.20 -20.24 -26.05
N GLN A 525 -46.30 -21.35 -26.79
CA GLN A 525 -47.56 -21.77 -27.40
C GLN A 525 -48.60 -22.30 -26.40
N ALA A 526 -48.20 -22.57 -25.14
CA ALA A 526 -49.11 -22.98 -24.08
C ALA A 526 -49.33 -21.84 -23.08
N SER A 527 -50.58 -21.71 -22.58
CA SER A 527 -50.98 -20.62 -21.68
C SER A 527 -50.24 -20.51 -20.34
N ASN A 528 -49.34 -21.43 -20.06
CA ASN A 528 -48.50 -21.49 -18.83
C ASN A 528 -47.00 -21.43 -19.09
N GLU A 529 -46.55 -21.30 -20.35
CA GLU A 529 -45.12 -21.17 -20.64
C GLU A 529 -44.63 -19.72 -20.49
N ALA A 530 -43.59 -19.52 -19.71
CA ALA A 530 -42.99 -18.21 -19.55
C ALA A 530 -42.41 -17.72 -20.89
N THR A 531 -42.76 -16.49 -21.28
CA THR A 531 -42.16 -15.80 -22.43
C THR A 531 -40.65 -15.93 -22.42
N THR A 532 -40.09 -16.44 -23.51
CA THR A 532 -38.65 -16.52 -23.71
C THR A 532 -38.16 -15.45 -24.67
N THR A 533 -36.93 -15.06 -24.54
CA THR A 533 -36.29 -14.10 -25.44
C THR A 533 -35.14 -14.81 -26.16
N ALA A 534 -35.12 -14.69 -27.47
CA ALA A 534 -34.02 -15.11 -28.34
C ALA A 534 -33.32 -13.90 -28.94
N VAL A 535 -32.08 -14.09 -29.37
CA VAL A 535 -31.31 -13.11 -30.14
C VAL A 535 -31.02 -13.71 -31.51
N GLU A 536 -31.39 -12.98 -32.54
CA GLU A 536 -31.28 -13.44 -33.93
C GLU A 536 -30.45 -12.45 -34.75
N THR A 537 -29.52 -12.95 -35.58
CA THR A 537 -28.82 -12.12 -36.55
C THR A 537 -29.71 -11.95 -37.78
N VAL A 538 -29.97 -10.72 -38.17
CA VAL A 538 -30.78 -10.41 -39.35
C VAL A 538 -29.96 -9.86 -40.48
N GLU A 539 -30.12 -10.41 -41.66
CA GLU A 539 -29.38 -10.04 -42.89
C GLU A 539 -30.35 -9.87 -44.07
N GLY A 540 -29.88 -9.18 -45.12
CA GLY A 540 -30.65 -9.03 -46.38
C GLY A 540 -32.10 -8.57 -46.19
N PRO A 541 -33.10 -9.30 -46.73
CA PRO A 541 -34.50 -8.91 -46.65
C PRO A 541 -35.06 -8.86 -45.21
N GLU A 542 -34.56 -9.70 -44.31
CA GLU A 542 -34.98 -9.72 -42.90
C GLU A 542 -34.53 -8.45 -42.16
N ARG A 543 -33.36 -7.96 -42.48
CA ARG A 543 -32.86 -6.69 -41.95
C ARG A 543 -33.70 -5.51 -42.43
N VAL A 544 -34.11 -5.50 -43.70
CA VAL A 544 -35.02 -4.48 -44.26
C VAL A 544 -36.37 -4.49 -43.52
N ARG A 545 -36.92 -5.68 -43.27
CA ARG A 545 -38.18 -5.82 -42.51
C ARG A 545 -38.04 -5.31 -41.06
N GLU A 546 -36.97 -5.62 -40.39
CA GLU A 546 -36.72 -5.14 -39.02
C GLU A 546 -36.58 -3.61 -38.99
N LEU A 547 -35.82 -3.02 -39.90
CA LEU A 547 -35.71 -1.57 -40.02
C LEU A 547 -37.06 -0.92 -40.33
N ALA A 548 -37.88 -1.53 -41.21
CA ALA A 548 -39.24 -1.07 -41.50
C ALA A 548 -40.13 -1.14 -40.24
N ARG A 549 -40.05 -2.23 -39.47
CA ARG A 549 -40.71 -2.36 -38.18
C ARG A 549 -40.28 -1.26 -37.19
N MET A 550 -39.01 -0.95 -37.13
CA MET A 550 -38.47 0.13 -36.29
C MET A 550 -38.97 1.52 -36.71
N LEU A 551 -39.21 1.74 -38.00
CA LEU A 551 -39.68 3.02 -38.54
C LEU A 551 -41.19 3.24 -38.35
N SER A 552 -41.99 2.20 -38.51
CA SER A 552 -43.47 2.33 -38.59
C SER A 552 -44.23 1.51 -37.56
N GLY A 553 -43.56 0.62 -36.81
CA GLY A 553 -44.19 -0.39 -35.97
C GLY A 553 -44.75 -1.59 -36.76
N GLN A 554 -44.64 -1.59 -38.09
CA GLN A 554 -45.17 -2.64 -38.97
C GLN A 554 -44.09 -3.15 -39.92
N SER A 555 -43.87 -4.47 -39.94
CA SER A 555 -42.81 -5.12 -40.74
C SER A 555 -43.15 -5.21 -42.24
N ASP A 556 -44.46 -5.14 -42.61
CA ASP A 556 -44.93 -5.44 -43.95
C ASP A 556 -45.47 -4.22 -44.73
N SER A 557 -45.33 -3.00 -44.15
CA SER A 557 -45.71 -1.76 -44.81
C SER A 557 -44.79 -1.47 -46.00
N GLN A 558 -45.30 -1.45 -47.20
CA GLN A 558 -44.53 -1.19 -48.43
C GLN A 558 -43.79 0.14 -48.39
N THR A 559 -44.38 1.17 -47.79
CA THR A 559 -43.77 2.49 -47.65
C THR A 559 -42.60 2.43 -46.66
N ALA A 560 -42.75 1.69 -45.54
CA ALA A 560 -41.70 1.52 -44.54
C ALA A 560 -40.53 0.66 -45.08
N LEU A 561 -40.81 -0.37 -45.88
CA LEU A 561 -39.82 -1.19 -46.54
C LEU A 561 -38.94 -0.36 -47.51
N ARG A 562 -39.56 0.46 -48.38
CA ARG A 562 -38.80 1.36 -49.26
C ARG A 562 -37.95 2.35 -48.50
N HIS A 563 -38.50 2.94 -47.42
CA HIS A 563 -37.74 3.88 -46.60
C HIS A 563 -36.57 3.18 -45.88
N ALA A 564 -36.74 1.93 -45.43
CA ALA A 564 -35.65 1.12 -44.85
C ALA A 564 -34.53 0.81 -45.87
N GLU A 565 -34.92 0.48 -47.10
CA GLU A 565 -33.97 0.27 -48.22
C GLU A 565 -33.18 1.56 -48.53
N GLU A 566 -33.88 2.70 -48.67
CA GLU A 566 -33.23 4.02 -48.87
C GLU A 566 -32.23 4.37 -47.73
N LEU A 567 -32.57 4.09 -46.47
CA LEU A 567 -31.69 4.32 -45.34
C LEU A 567 -30.41 3.45 -45.42
N LEU A 568 -30.56 2.17 -45.76
CA LEU A 568 -29.44 1.25 -45.95
C LEU A 568 -28.53 1.68 -47.12
N GLU A 569 -29.12 2.06 -48.25
CA GLU A 569 -28.36 2.54 -49.39
C GLU A 569 -27.56 3.82 -49.04
N GLN A 570 -28.21 4.78 -48.39
CA GLN A 570 -27.56 6.02 -47.94
C GLN A 570 -26.41 5.73 -46.97
N ALA A 571 -26.60 4.84 -45.99
CA ALA A 571 -25.58 4.45 -45.05
C ALA A 571 -24.40 3.78 -45.77
N ASN A 572 -24.65 2.84 -46.66
CA ASN A 572 -23.61 2.13 -47.42
C ASN A 572 -22.81 3.07 -48.32
N MET A 573 -23.49 3.99 -49.05
CA MET A 573 -22.82 5.00 -49.89
C MET A 573 -21.96 5.96 -49.07
N ALA A 574 -22.42 6.32 -47.87
CA ALA A 574 -21.66 7.20 -46.98
C ALA A 574 -20.49 6.48 -46.35
N GLN A 575 -20.62 5.22 -45.97
CA GLN A 575 -19.54 4.40 -45.44
C GLN A 575 -18.41 4.17 -46.44
N SER A 576 -18.73 4.01 -47.73
CA SER A 576 -17.71 3.88 -48.79
C SER A 576 -16.85 5.15 -49.01
N LYS A 577 -17.34 6.31 -48.50
CA LYS A 577 -16.65 7.61 -48.56
C LYS A 577 -15.93 7.97 -47.28
N LEU A 578 -16.22 7.29 -46.17
CA LEU A 578 -15.51 7.45 -44.87
C LEU A 578 -14.16 6.70 -44.89
#